data_d29a68399c884678a71c8803f8bbe0a7
#
_entry.id   d29a68399c884678a71c8803f8bbe0a7
#
_cell.length_a   1.000
_cell.length_b   1.000
_cell.length_c   1.000
_cell.angle_alpha   90.00
_cell.angle_beta   90.00
_cell.angle_gamma   90.00
#
_symmetry.space_group_name_H-M   'P 1'
#
loop_
_entity.id
_entity.type
_entity.pdbx_description
1 polymer ?
#
loop_
_entity_poly.entity_id
_entity_poly.type
_entity_poly.pdbx_seq_one_letter_code
_entity_poly.pdbx_strand_id
1 'polypeptide(L)'
;MNVKIVKLISGEELIGEYDEEKTIITNPVVMIPVNNEKIAFSPWMPYADDKTFQLKDDQILVIAKPSKTIGNEYSRAFGSGIVTL
;
A
#
# COMPACT_ATOMS: atom_id res chain seq x y z
N MET A 1 -1.88 -8.23 9.87
CA MET A 1 -2.00 -7.05 8.98
C MET A 1 -2.47 -7.52 7.61
N ASN A 2 -3.48 -6.87 7.07
CA ASN A 2 -4.09 -7.27 5.80
C ASN A 2 -3.53 -6.42 4.66
N VAL A 3 -2.32 -6.74 4.24
CA VAL A 3 -1.61 -5.97 3.22
C VAL A 3 -2.06 -6.43 1.85
N LYS A 4 -2.46 -5.47 1.02
CA LYS A 4 -2.91 -5.74 -0.34
C LYS A 4 -2.31 -4.74 -1.31
N ILE A 5 -2.24 -5.16 -2.57
CA ILE A 5 -1.96 -4.25 -3.66
C ILE A 5 -3.31 -3.86 -4.26
N VAL A 6 -3.53 -2.57 -4.38
CA VAL A 6 -4.76 -2.04 -4.95
C VAL A 6 -4.40 -1.29 -6.22
N LYS A 7 -4.88 -1.82 -7.36
CA LYS A 7 -4.65 -1.16 -8.64
C LYS A 7 -5.84 -0.27 -8.93
N LEU A 8 -5.55 1.01 -9.13
CA LEU A 8 -6.60 1.98 -9.44
C LEU A 8 -6.80 2.08 -10.94
N ILE A 9 -7.97 2.55 -11.35
CA ILE A 9 -8.25 2.69 -12.78
C ILE A 9 -7.33 3.72 -13.44
N SER A 10 -6.72 4.61 -12.66
CA SER A 10 -5.73 5.55 -13.17
C SER A 10 -4.41 4.86 -13.54
N GLY A 11 -4.23 3.61 -13.14
CA GLY A 11 -3.02 2.85 -13.40
C GLY A 11 -2.08 2.76 -12.22
N GLU A 12 -2.30 3.53 -11.18
CA GLU A 12 -1.46 3.47 -10.00
C GLU A 12 -1.66 2.18 -9.24
N GLU A 13 -0.56 1.64 -8.71
CA GLU A 13 -0.62 0.49 -7.82
C GLU A 13 -0.20 0.94 -6.44
N LEU A 14 -1.12 0.81 -5.49
CA LEU A 14 -0.86 1.13 -4.11
C LEU A 14 -0.64 -0.15 -3.33
N ILE A 15 0.25 -0.11 -2.34
CA ILE A 15 0.31 -1.19 -1.38
C ILE A 15 0.05 -0.59 -0.02
N GLY A 16 -0.77 -1.27 0.77
CA GLY A 16 -1.15 -0.78 2.08
C GLY A 16 -1.98 -1.79 2.82
N GLU A 17 -2.30 -1.44 4.04
CA GLU A 17 -3.22 -2.22 4.86
C GLU A 17 -4.63 -1.90 4.38
N TYR A 18 -5.34 -2.91 3.90
CA TYR A 18 -6.61 -2.66 3.21
C TYR A 18 -7.77 -3.36 3.90
N ASP A 19 -8.82 -2.59 4.17
CA ASP A 19 -10.06 -3.09 4.72
C ASP A 19 -11.08 -3.18 3.59
N GLU A 20 -11.36 -4.40 3.13
CA GLU A 20 -12.22 -4.60 1.97
C GLU A 20 -13.67 -4.23 2.26
N GLU A 21 -14.13 -4.41 3.48
CA GLU A 21 -15.50 -4.09 3.82
C GLU A 21 -15.78 -2.60 3.76
N LYS A 22 -14.82 -1.82 4.23
CA LYS A 22 -14.99 -0.37 4.32
C LYS A 22 -14.34 0.37 3.16
N THR A 23 -13.59 -0.34 2.33
CA THR A 23 -12.86 0.24 1.19
C THR A 23 -11.89 1.32 1.69
N ILE A 24 -11.20 1.01 2.78
CA ILE A 24 -10.26 1.93 3.40
C ILE A 24 -8.86 1.37 3.31
N ILE A 25 -7.91 2.19 2.90
CA ILE A 25 -6.51 1.81 2.86
C ILE A 25 -5.72 2.65 3.85
N THR A 26 -4.86 2.00 4.61
CA THR A 26 -4.02 2.65 5.62
C THR A 26 -2.57 2.58 5.20
N ASN A 27 -1.86 3.69 5.35
CA ASN A 27 -0.45 3.83 4.97
C ASN A 27 -0.20 3.39 3.52
N PRO A 28 -0.96 3.93 2.55
CA PRO A 28 -0.74 3.53 1.16
C PRO A 28 0.55 4.13 0.62
N VAL A 29 1.32 3.30 -0.06
CA VAL A 29 2.55 3.74 -0.72
C VAL A 29 2.54 3.26 -2.16
N VAL A 30 3.27 3.96 -3.00
CA VAL A 30 3.54 3.49 -4.36
C VAL A 30 4.92 2.86 -4.38
N MET A 31 5.09 1.89 -5.27
CA MET A 31 6.34 1.17 -5.40
C MET A 31 7.12 1.75 -6.56
N ILE A 32 8.36 2.14 -6.29
CA ILE A 32 9.22 2.78 -7.28
C ILE A 32 10.44 1.88 -7.49
N PRO A 33 10.63 1.35 -8.71
CA PRO A 33 11.83 0.57 -8.98
C PRO A 33 13.07 1.46 -8.92
N VAL A 34 14.03 1.05 -8.11
CA VAL A 34 15.29 1.78 -7.98
C VAL A 34 16.32 1.18 -8.93
N ASN A 35 16.38 -0.15 -8.96
CA ASN A 35 17.23 -0.88 -9.91
C ASN A 35 16.61 -2.27 -10.07
N ASN A 36 17.34 -3.18 -10.70
CA ASN A 36 16.80 -4.51 -11.01
C ASN A 36 16.43 -5.30 -9.77
N GLU A 37 16.97 -4.96 -8.62
CA GLU A 37 16.81 -5.77 -7.43
C GLU A 37 16.11 -5.07 -6.29
N LYS A 38 15.88 -3.76 -6.40
CA LYS A 38 15.36 -2.97 -5.29
C LYS A 38 14.17 -2.15 -5.68
N ILE A 39 13.22 -2.08 -4.75
CA ILE A 39 12.03 -1.25 -4.88
C ILE A 39 11.99 -0.32 -3.67
N ALA A 40 11.76 0.95 -3.92
CA ALA A 40 11.53 1.92 -2.85
C ALA A 40 10.05 2.15 -2.70
N PHE A 41 9.64 2.52 -1.50
CA PHE A 41 8.26 2.90 -1.21
C PHE A 41 8.18 4.41 -1.05
N SER A 42 7.16 4.99 -1.65
CA SER A 42 6.91 6.42 -1.52
C SER A 42 5.46 6.61 -1.10
N PRO A 43 5.18 7.51 -0.16
CA PRO A 43 3.79 7.73 0.22
C PRO A 43 2.94 8.12 -0.98
N TRP A 44 1.71 7.60 -1.01
CA TRP A 44 0.80 7.93 -2.10
C TRP A 44 0.43 9.40 -2.07
N MET A 45 0.16 9.92 -0.87
CA MET A 45 -0.20 11.32 -0.72
C MET A 45 0.75 11.96 0.29
N PRO A 46 1.96 12.35 -0.16
CA PRO A 46 3.01 12.75 0.77
C PRO A 46 2.71 14.04 1.54
N TYR A 47 1.79 14.84 1.05
CA TYR A 47 1.47 16.11 1.71
C TYR A 47 0.24 16.04 2.59
N ALA A 48 -0.39 14.86 2.71
CA ALA A 48 -1.54 14.69 3.57
C ALA A 48 -1.11 14.31 4.97
N ASP A 49 -1.80 14.85 5.96
CA ASP A 49 -1.61 14.41 7.34
C ASP A 49 -2.23 13.05 7.57
N ASP A 50 -3.26 12.73 6.81
CA ASP A 50 -4.00 11.47 6.99
C ASP A 50 -3.12 10.28 6.62
N LYS A 51 -3.31 9.19 7.36
CA LYS A 51 -2.67 7.92 7.05
C LYS A 51 -3.67 6.91 6.53
N THR A 52 -4.94 7.21 6.62
CA THR A 52 -6.03 6.31 6.26
C THR A 52 -6.92 7.03 5.26
N PHE A 53 -7.25 6.34 4.17
CA PHE A 53 -7.99 6.95 3.08
C PHE A 53 -9.16 6.09 2.66
N GLN A 54 -10.32 6.74 2.51
CA GLN A 54 -11.50 6.08 1.96
C GLN A 54 -11.39 6.09 0.43
N LEU A 55 -11.30 4.90 -0.15
CA LEU A 55 -11.30 4.79 -1.61
C LEU A 55 -12.71 4.62 -2.11
N LYS A 56 -12.91 4.91 -3.39
CA LYS A 56 -14.21 4.70 -4.03
C LYS A 56 -14.15 3.41 -4.84
N ASP A 57 -15.18 2.60 -4.71
CA ASP A 57 -15.22 1.29 -5.37
C ASP A 57 -15.06 1.42 -6.88
N ASP A 58 -15.63 2.44 -7.47
CA ASP A 58 -15.57 2.59 -8.93
C ASP A 58 -14.20 3.06 -9.43
N GLN A 59 -13.28 3.33 -8.51
CA GLN A 59 -11.90 3.72 -8.87
C GLN A 59 -10.93 2.55 -8.74
N ILE A 60 -11.38 1.42 -8.26
CA ILE A 60 -10.53 0.25 -8.04
C ILE A 60 -10.69 -0.73 -9.18
N LEU A 61 -9.58 -1.07 -9.82
CA LEU A 61 -9.59 -2.04 -10.90
C LEU A 61 -9.41 -3.46 -10.39
N VAL A 62 -8.41 -3.67 -9.54
CA VAL A 62 -8.04 -5.00 -9.04
C VAL A 62 -7.45 -4.87 -7.65
N ILE A 63 -7.75 -5.86 -6.82
CA ILE A 63 -7.09 -6.01 -5.51
C ILE A 63 -6.36 -7.35 -5.53
N ALA A 64 -5.09 -7.34 -5.15
CA ALA A 64 -4.26 -8.54 -5.22
C ALA A 64 -3.41 -8.66 -3.97
N LYS A 65 -2.97 -9.88 -3.70
CA LYS A 65 -2.00 -10.12 -2.64
C LYS A 65 -0.62 -9.73 -3.14
N PRO A 66 0.17 -9.05 -2.31
CA PRO A 66 1.55 -8.77 -2.70
C PRO A 66 2.37 -10.05 -2.71
N SER A 67 3.45 -10.06 -3.48
CA SER A 67 4.41 -11.15 -3.38
C SER A 67 4.96 -11.18 -1.96
N LYS A 68 5.52 -12.33 -1.58
CA LYS A 68 6.05 -12.47 -0.22
C LYS A 68 7.15 -11.44 0.04
N THR A 69 8.02 -11.22 -0.94
CA THR A 69 9.11 -10.27 -0.80
C THR A 69 8.60 -8.86 -0.59
N ILE A 70 7.65 -8.44 -1.43
CA ILE A 70 7.08 -7.09 -1.33
C ILE A 70 6.29 -6.93 -0.03
N GLY A 71 5.50 -7.93 0.32
CA GLY A 71 4.73 -7.89 1.56
C GLY A 71 5.62 -7.77 2.78
N ASN A 72 6.74 -8.51 2.79
CA ASN A 72 7.68 -8.44 3.90
C ASN A 72 8.35 -7.08 4.00
N GLU A 73 8.73 -6.52 2.85
CA GLU A 73 9.33 -5.19 2.82
C GLU A 73 8.36 -4.14 3.36
N TYR A 74 7.11 -4.22 2.94
CA TYR A 74 6.11 -3.28 3.42
C TYR A 74 5.91 -3.42 4.93
N SER A 75 5.82 -4.66 5.41
CA SER A 75 5.61 -4.91 6.83
C SER A 75 6.79 -4.43 7.65
N ARG A 76 7.99 -4.57 7.12
CA ARG A 76 9.18 -4.06 7.81
C ARG A 76 9.15 -2.55 7.94
N ALA A 77 8.64 -1.87 6.92
CA ALA A 77 8.60 -0.40 6.91
C ALA A 77 7.46 0.15 7.77
N PHE A 78 6.31 -0.52 7.77
CA PHE A 78 5.10 0.03 8.38
C PHE A 78 4.46 -0.88 9.42
N GLY A 79 4.81 -2.12 9.40
CA GLY A 79 4.17 -3.11 10.24
C GLY A 79 4.55 -2.96 11.64
N SER A 80 3.78 -3.21 12.27
CA SER A 80 4.08 -3.34 13.45
C SER A 80 4.96 -2.59 14.08
N GLY A 81 4.88 -1.98 13.60
CA GLY A 81 5.50 -1.41 14.17
C GLY A 81 5.87 -1.55 15.20
N ILE A 82 5.62 -2.05 14.94
CA ILE A 82 5.71 -2.23 15.51
C ILE A 82 6.56 -2.30 16.25
N VAL A 83 6.80 -2.49 16.16
CA VAL A 83 7.41 -2.77 16.82
C VAL A 83 8.15 -1.96 17.39
N THR A 84 8.00 -1.58 17.25
CA THR A 84 8.59 -1.09 17.68
C THR A 84 8.98 -0.70 18.55
N LEU A 85 8.86 -0.74 18.59
CA LEU A 85 9.25 -0.51 19.29
C LEU A 85 9.60 -0.43 19.97
#